data_6351576f5e75c898c0973725264713b6
#
_entry.id   6351576f5e75c898c0973725264713b6
#
_cell.length_a   1.000
_cell.length_b   1.000
_cell.length_c   1.000
_cell.angle_alpha   90.00
_cell.angle_beta   90.00
_cell.angle_gamma   90.00
#
_symmetry.space_group_name_H-M   'P 1'
#
loop_
_entity.id
_entity.type
_entity.pdbx_description
1 polymer ?
#
loop_
_entity_poly.entity_id
_entity_poly.type
_entity_poly.pdbx_seq_one_letter_code
_entity_poly.pdbx_strand_id
1 'polypeptide(L)'
;MSIKKNFILNLINVLSGLLFPLITFPYTSRILMPDGIGLVQFFQTIIGYIALCTALGIPIYAVREIARIKDNQIECNKITVEILLLHSCLTLIGYVIVVVLITTVAKIQVDIPLFSLLSANLFFSAIGALWFYQGIEDFKYITIRALVVRTLSLIALFIFVKEKTDLFYYAAISVLAEVGGNIFNFFRLRKFINFHNFRWRDLDLMRHFRPALKIFMLNIIISIYVNLDTVMLGFIRNETLVGYYDASVRITKAILGIVQALGTVLLPRFASLANNNQMQEFKALADKSISFIIGTSLPLMVGMIFMAPSLIFLFCGPLFAPSIWAMQIMSPIILFIAISGMLGMRILYALGKENIVIYSTVIGAVINFLLNCFLIPSYGHYGAGIATSIAEFMVTIVMIILGWKYYSIHFFSKQNVTYYLATGTIILLLLFLLALFGDGNLFFILGILMSVIVYISILYWRKDVFIIQMKTLLINKIWK
;
A
#
# COMPACT_ATOMS: atom_id res chain seq x y z
N MET A 1 -25.80 -5.71 11.16
CA MET A 1 -24.85 -6.82 11.31
C MET A 1 -23.97 -6.60 12.55
N SER A 2 -23.40 -7.67 13.16
CA SER A 2 -22.45 -7.51 14.27
C SER A 2 -21.17 -6.81 13.78
N ILE A 3 -20.63 -5.85 14.54
CA ILE A 3 -19.36 -5.12 14.28
C ILE A 3 -18.22 -6.11 13.97
N LYS A 4 -18.16 -7.23 14.72
CA LYS A 4 -17.17 -8.28 14.54
C LYS A 4 -17.24 -8.93 13.14
N LYS A 5 -18.45 -9.13 12.61
CA LYS A 5 -18.67 -9.71 11.28
C LYS A 5 -18.25 -8.74 10.18
N ASN A 6 -18.59 -7.46 10.33
CA ASN A 6 -18.18 -6.42 9.39
C ASN A 6 -16.67 -6.26 9.34
N PHE A 7 -15.99 -6.34 10.49
CA PHE A 7 -14.54 -6.31 10.57
C PHE A 7 -13.89 -7.48 9.81
N ILE A 8 -14.38 -8.72 10.03
CA ILE A 8 -13.84 -9.90 9.33
C ILE A 8 -14.05 -9.78 7.81
N LEU A 9 -15.23 -9.35 7.37
CA LEU A 9 -15.51 -9.16 5.94
C LEU A 9 -14.61 -8.11 5.32
N ASN A 10 -14.40 -6.98 5.99
CA ASN A 10 -13.49 -5.95 5.51
C ASN A 10 -12.04 -6.48 5.45
N LEU A 11 -11.60 -7.23 6.45
CA LEU A 11 -10.28 -7.87 6.45
C LEU A 11 -10.10 -8.82 5.26
N ILE A 12 -11.09 -9.66 4.96
CA ILE A 12 -11.07 -10.55 3.79
C ILE A 12 -10.96 -9.73 2.49
N ASN A 13 -11.73 -8.63 2.37
CA ASN A 13 -11.66 -7.76 1.20
C ASN A 13 -10.26 -7.13 1.02
N VAL A 14 -9.66 -6.63 2.11
CA VAL A 14 -8.31 -6.06 2.09
C VAL A 14 -7.27 -7.11 1.73
N LEU A 15 -7.31 -8.28 2.39
CA LEU A 15 -6.38 -9.37 2.11
C LEU A 15 -6.48 -9.87 0.66
N SER A 16 -7.70 -10.01 0.13
CA SER A 16 -7.88 -10.42 -1.27
C SER A 16 -7.32 -9.39 -2.25
N GLY A 17 -7.34 -8.08 -1.89
CA GLY A 17 -6.72 -7.01 -2.67
C GLY A 17 -5.20 -7.09 -2.70
N LEU A 18 -4.58 -7.57 -1.64
CA LEU A 18 -3.13 -7.79 -1.57
C LEU A 18 -2.70 -9.09 -2.26
N LEU A 19 -3.50 -10.15 -2.10
CA LEU A 19 -3.18 -11.47 -2.67
C LEU A 19 -3.36 -11.51 -4.20
N PHE A 20 -4.33 -10.78 -4.75
CA PHE A 20 -4.59 -10.78 -6.19
C PHE A 20 -3.33 -10.37 -7.00
N PRO A 21 -2.67 -9.22 -6.74
CA PRO A 21 -1.43 -8.87 -7.43
C PRO A 21 -0.29 -9.87 -7.19
N LEU A 22 -0.18 -10.47 -6.00
CA LEU A 22 0.85 -11.45 -5.69
C LEU A 22 0.70 -12.75 -6.49
N ILE A 23 -0.54 -13.13 -6.86
CA ILE A 23 -0.82 -14.30 -7.69
C ILE A 23 -0.67 -13.97 -9.18
N THR A 24 -1.13 -12.79 -9.60
CA THR A 24 -1.14 -12.40 -11.02
C THR A 24 0.23 -11.98 -11.51
N PHE A 25 1.01 -11.30 -10.69
CA PHE A 25 2.29 -10.71 -11.09
C PHE A 25 3.33 -11.76 -11.54
N PRO A 26 3.53 -12.91 -10.87
CA PRO A 26 4.44 -13.95 -11.35
C PRO A 26 4.10 -14.50 -12.73
N TYR A 27 2.84 -14.53 -13.08
CA TYR A 27 2.38 -14.94 -14.40
C TYR A 27 2.61 -13.85 -15.45
N THR A 28 2.11 -12.65 -15.16
CA THR A 28 2.13 -11.54 -16.13
C THR A 28 3.53 -11.01 -16.41
N SER A 29 4.42 -10.98 -15.42
CA SER A 29 5.80 -10.53 -15.58
C SER A 29 6.59 -11.40 -16.57
N ARG A 30 6.35 -12.71 -16.57
CA ARG A 30 7.00 -13.65 -17.50
C ARG A 30 6.51 -13.53 -18.94
N ILE A 31 5.25 -13.13 -19.13
CA ILE A 31 4.62 -13.01 -20.45
C ILE A 31 4.89 -11.63 -21.05
N LEU A 32 4.56 -10.58 -20.28
CA LEU A 32 4.57 -9.21 -20.78
C LEU A 32 5.94 -8.55 -20.71
N MET A 33 6.91 -9.20 -20.04
CA MET A 33 8.29 -8.71 -19.88
C MET A 33 8.38 -7.36 -19.14
N PRO A 34 9.58 -6.84 -18.84
CA PRO A 34 9.73 -5.59 -18.09
C PRO A 34 9.14 -4.36 -18.77
N ASP A 35 9.26 -4.27 -20.10
CA ASP A 35 8.77 -3.15 -20.89
C ASP A 35 7.24 -3.05 -20.86
N GLY A 36 6.53 -4.16 -21.08
CA GLY A 36 5.07 -4.17 -21.02
C GLY A 36 4.52 -3.89 -19.62
N ILE A 37 5.09 -4.54 -18.61
CA ILE A 37 4.72 -4.27 -17.20
C ILE A 37 4.97 -2.80 -16.86
N GLY A 38 6.14 -2.27 -17.26
CA GLY A 38 6.53 -0.90 -16.97
C GLY A 38 5.65 0.13 -17.65
N LEU A 39 5.25 -0.10 -18.92
CA LEU A 39 4.37 0.80 -19.66
C LEU A 39 2.99 0.90 -18.98
N VAL A 40 2.39 -0.25 -18.64
CA VAL A 40 1.10 -0.27 -17.93
C VAL A 40 1.22 0.43 -16.56
N GLN A 41 2.26 0.15 -15.80
CA GLN A 41 2.48 0.76 -14.48
C GLN A 41 2.70 2.28 -14.59
N PHE A 42 3.46 2.75 -15.57
CA PHE A 42 3.67 4.17 -15.83
C PHE A 42 2.35 4.88 -16.13
N PHE A 43 1.55 4.35 -17.07
CA PHE A 43 0.25 4.91 -17.41
C PHE A 43 -0.74 4.83 -16.26
N GLN A 44 -0.82 3.71 -15.54
CA GLN A 44 -1.67 3.58 -14.34
C GLN A 44 -1.31 4.60 -13.28
N THR A 45 -0.03 4.91 -13.09
CA THR A 45 0.39 5.88 -12.10
C THR A 45 -0.05 7.30 -12.48
N ILE A 46 0.06 7.68 -13.76
CA ILE A 46 -0.42 8.99 -14.25
C ILE A 46 -1.94 9.09 -14.09
N ILE A 47 -2.68 8.07 -14.54
CA ILE A 47 -4.14 8.01 -14.35
C ILE A 47 -4.51 8.02 -12.87
N GLY A 48 -3.74 7.36 -12.01
CA GLY A 48 -3.92 7.38 -10.55
C GLY A 48 -3.81 8.77 -9.94
N TYR A 49 -2.89 9.61 -10.42
CA TYR A 49 -2.82 11.03 -10.00
C TYR A 49 -4.02 11.84 -10.47
N ILE A 50 -4.48 11.63 -11.70
CA ILE A 50 -5.69 12.27 -12.19
C ILE A 50 -6.89 11.81 -11.36
N ALA A 51 -7.00 10.50 -11.07
CA ALA A 51 -8.05 9.92 -10.23
C ALA A 51 -8.05 10.52 -8.81
N LEU A 52 -6.86 10.73 -8.22
CA LEU A 52 -6.72 11.35 -6.92
C LEU A 52 -7.24 12.80 -6.93
N CYS A 53 -6.90 13.57 -7.97
CA CYS A 53 -7.36 14.94 -8.13
C CYS A 53 -8.87 15.03 -8.36
N THR A 54 -9.44 14.14 -9.18
CA THR A 54 -10.88 14.11 -9.46
C THR A 54 -11.70 13.57 -8.29
N ALA A 55 -11.14 12.64 -7.51
CA ALA A 55 -11.81 12.14 -6.30
C ALA A 55 -11.83 13.19 -5.17
N LEU A 56 -10.91 14.16 -5.15
CA LEU A 56 -10.87 15.32 -4.22
C LEU A 56 -11.17 14.96 -2.74
N GLY A 57 -10.73 13.79 -2.25
CA GLY A 57 -11.02 13.31 -0.89
C GLY A 57 -12.47 12.87 -0.65
N ILE A 58 -13.32 12.87 -1.67
CA ILE A 58 -14.73 12.41 -1.63
C ILE A 58 -14.85 11.03 -0.96
N PRO A 59 -14.03 10.00 -1.26
CA PRO A 59 -14.22 8.69 -0.66
C PRO A 59 -14.25 8.71 0.87
N ILE A 60 -13.36 9.46 1.50
CA ILE A 60 -13.28 9.54 2.97
C ILE A 60 -14.39 10.45 3.52
N TYR A 61 -14.60 11.61 2.89
CA TYR A 61 -15.63 12.55 3.26
C TYR A 61 -17.04 11.94 3.22
N ALA A 62 -17.36 11.30 2.11
CA ALA A 62 -18.69 10.75 1.84
C ALA A 62 -19.04 9.59 2.79
N VAL A 63 -18.09 8.70 3.11
CA VAL A 63 -18.32 7.64 4.11
C VAL A 63 -18.80 8.23 5.42
N ARG A 64 -18.14 9.30 5.90
CA ARG A 64 -18.50 9.96 7.17
C ARG A 64 -19.88 10.62 7.09
N GLU A 65 -20.17 11.33 6.00
CA GLU A 65 -21.47 12.00 5.83
C GLU A 65 -22.62 11.00 5.73
N ILE A 66 -22.48 9.95 4.92
CA ILE A 66 -23.51 8.92 4.78
C ILE A 66 -23.73 8.17 6.11
N ALA A 67 -22.65 7.82 6.84
CA ALA A 67 -22.79 7.15 8.13
C ALA A 67 -23.56 7.99 9.16
N ARG A 68 -23.44 9.33 9.10
CA ARG A 68 -24.14 10.26 10.01
C ARG A 68 -25.65 10.34 9.73
N ILE A 69 -26.05 10.16 8.47
CA ILE A 69 -27.43 10.41 8.01
C ILE A 69 -28.14 9.15 7.51
N LYS A 70 -27.54 7.97 7.69
CA LYS A 70 -28.04 6.69 7.13
C LYS A 70 -29.50 6.37 7.50
N ASP A 71 -29.99 6.88 8.64
CA ASP A 71 -31.34 6.65 9.12
C ASP A 71 -32.36 7.66 8.54
N ASN A 72 -31.90 8.74 7.90
CA ASN A 72 -32.76 9.71 7.21
C ASN A 72 -32.69 9.51 5.69
N GLN A 73 -33.61 8.74 5.12
CA GLN A 73 -33.64 8.35 3.70
C GLN A 73 -33.67 9.54 2.74
N ILE A 74 -34.38 10.62 3.08
CA ILE A 74 -34.53 11.78 2.19
C ILE A 74 -33.19 12.52 2.08
N GLU A 75 -32.55 12.78 3.21
CA GLU A 75 -31.28 13.47 3.27
C GLU A 75 -30.16 12.60 2.69
N CYS A 76 -30.17 11.29 2.97
CA CYS A 76 -29.24 10.33 2.43
C CYS A 76 -29.30 10.31 0.89
N ASN A 77 -30.52 10.30 0.31
CA ASN A 77 -30.73 10.37 -1.13
C ASN A 77 -30.12 11.66 -1.70
N LYS A 78 -30.46 12.83 -1.12
CA LYS A 78 -29.99 14.13 -1.57
C LYS A 78 -28.46 14.20 -1.55
N ILE A 79 -27.85 13.91 -0.42
CA ILE A 79 -26.38 13.99 -0.25
C ILE A 79 -25.66 13.01 -1.19
N THR A 80 -26.21 11.81 -1.40
CA THR A 80 -25.61 10.84 -2.33
C THR A 80 -25.61 11.36 -3.77
N VAL A 81 -26.71 11.96 -4.21
CA VAL A 81 -26.81 12.55 -5.56
C VAL A 81 -25.85 13.74 -5.70
N GLU A 82 -25.80 14.63 -4.71
CA GLU A 82 -24.88 15.78 -4.72
C GLU A 82 -23.41 15.35 -4.83
N ILE A 83 -22.99 14.35 -4.05
CA ILE A 83 -21.62 13.83 -4.08
C ILE A 83 -21.31 13.13 -5.39
N LEU A 84 -22.24 12.33 -5.93
CA LEU A 84 -22.07 11.69 -7.23
C LEU A 84 -21.93 12.73 -8.36
N LEU A 85 -22.76 13.76 -8.36
CA LEU A 85 -22.68 14.85 -9.35
C LEU A 85 -21.36 15.61 -9.23
N LEU A 86 -20.96 15.97 -8.01
CA LEU A 86 -19.68 16.62 -7.77
C LEU A 86 -18.52 15.77 -8.31
N HIS A 87 -18.49 14.47 -7.98
CA HIS A 87 -17.44 13.56 -8.45
C HIS A 87 -17.46 13.42 -9.99
N SER A 88 -18.65 13.34 -10.59
CA SER A 88 -18.79 13.27 -12.05
C SER A 88 -18.30 14.55 -12.74
N CYS A 89 -18.63 15.73 -12.21
CA CYS A 89 -18.14 17.01 -12.74
C CYS A 89 -16.60 17.10 -12.67
N LEU A 90 -16.00 16.69 -11.53
CA LEU A 90 -14.56 16.64 -11.39
C LEU A 90 -13.93 15.61 -12.33
N THR A 91 -14.57 14.49 -12.56
CA THR A 91 -14.12 13.46 -13.51
C THR A 91 -14.15 13.94 -14.95
N LEU A 92 -15.13 14.76 -15.34
CA LEU A 92 -15.13 15.42 -16.66
C LEU A 92 -13.90 16.32 -16.83
N ILE A 93 -13.52 17.08 -15.80
CA ILE A 93 -12.26 17.85 -15.81
C ILE A 93 -11.06 16.90 -15.94
N GLY A 94 -11.08 15.77 -15.26
CA GLY A 94 -10.05 14.73 -15.41
C GLY A 94 -9.92 14.21 -16.84
N TYR A 95 -11.03 14.01 -17.56
CA TYR A 95 -10.98 13.62 -18.96
C TYR A 95 -10.46 14.72 -19.88
N VAL A 96 -10.72 15.99 -19.59
CA VAL A 96 -10.05 17.10 -20.30
C VAL A 96 -8.53 17.01 -20.12
N ILE A 97 -8.05 16.75 -18.92
CA ILE A 97 -6.62 16.53 -18.66
C ILE A 97 -6.09 15.32 -19.46
N VAL A 98 -6.83 14.19 -19.47
CA VAL A 98 -6.46 12.99 -20.26
C VAL A 98 -6.31 13.35 -21.75
N VAL A 99 -7.25 14.09 -22.34
CA VAL A 99 -7.19 14.53 -23.75
C VAL A 99 -5.98 15.45 -23.99
N VAL A 100 -5.72 16.41 -23.10
CA VAL A 100 -4.56 17.28 -23.20
C VAL A 100 -3.26 16.45 -23.15
N LEU A 101 -3.15 15.49 -22.24
CA LEU A 101 -1.97 14.63 -22.14
C LEU A 101 -1.76 13.78 -23.39
N ILE A 102 -2.82 13.20 -23.96
CA ILE A 102 -2.75 12.43 -25.22
C ILE A 102 -2.27 13.29 -26.38
N THR A 103 -2.66 14.58 -26.43
CA THR A 103 -2.31 15.45 -27.56
C THR A 103 -0.94 16.11 -27.41
N THR A 104 -0.45 16.29 -26.16
CA THR A 104 0.76 17.10 -25.91
C THR A 104 1.97 16.30 -25.46
N VAL A 105 1.78 15.11 -24.87
CA VAL A 105 2.86 14.36 -24.21
C VAL A 105 3.31 13.18 -25.08
N ALA A 106 4.48 13.30 -25.70
CA ALA A 106 5.04 12.27 -26.59
C ALA A 106 5.16 10.88 -25.94
N LYS A 107 5.49 10.80 -24.64
CA LYS A 107 5.57 9.53 -23.90
C LYS A 107 4.21 8.81 -23.78
N ILE A 108 3.09 9.55 -23.83
CA ILE A 108 1.74 8.96 -23.80
C ILE A 108 1.29 8.58 -25.20
N GLN A 109 1.76 9.29 -26.21
CA GLN A 109 1.45 9.01 -27.62
C GLN A 109 2.02 7.68 -28.12
N VAL A 110 2.94 7.06 -27.38
CA VAL A 110 3.50 5.72 -27.69
C VAL A 110 2.41 4.67 -27.80
N ASP A 111 1.38 4.72 -26.92
CA ASP A 111 0.24 3.79 -26.98
C ASP A 111 -1.04 4.49 -26.47
N ILE A 112 -1.65 5.28 -27.34
CA ILE A 112 -2.90 6.00 -27.04
C ILE A 112 -4.06 5.06 -26.70
N PRO A 113 -4.29 3.94 -27.40
CA PRO A 113 -5.34 2.99 -27.06
C PRO A 113 -5.21 2.45 -25.63
N LEU A 114 -3.98 2.08 -25.23
CA LEU A 114 -3.70 1.56 -23.89
C LEU A 114 -3.96 2.63 -22.80
N PHE A 115 -3.47 3.86 -23.02
CA PHE A 115 -3.69 4.95 -22.06
C PHE A 115 -5.17 5.31 -21.93
N SER A 116 -5.90 5.35 -23.05
CA SER A 116 -7.34 5.62 -23.09
C SER A 116 -8.13 4.52 -22.37
N LEU A 117 -7.77 3.25 -22.56
CA LEU A 117 -8.38 2.14 -21.85
C LEU A 117 -8.17 2.25 -20.33
N LEU A 118 -6.96 2.55 -19.90
CA LEU A 118 -6.63 2.71 -18.47
C LEU A 118 -7.38 3.92 -17.85
N SER A 119 -7.65 4.98 -18.65
CA SER A 119 -8.43 6.13 -18.18
C SER A 119 -9.88 5.79 -17.82
N ALA A 120 -10.42 4.65 -18.26
CA ALA A 120 -11.72 4.15 -17.85
C ALA A 120 -11.83 3.98 -16.31
N ASN A 121 -10.69 3.82 -15.62
CA ASN A 121 -10.62 3.83 -14.15
C ASN A 121 -11.28 5.10 -13.56
N LEU A 122 -11.09 6.27 -14.16
CA LEU A 122 -11.71 7.53 -13.72
C LEU A 122 -13.24 7.45 -13.74
N PHE A 123 -13.80 6.99 -14.86
CA PHE A 123 -15.24 6.86 -15.02
C PHE A 123 -15.86 5.86 -14.04
N PHE A 124 -15.30 4.67 -13.97
CA PHE A 124 -15.82 3.64 -13.07
C PHE A 124 -15.65 4.01 -11.59
N SER A 125 -14.61 4.75 -11.24
CA SER A 125 -14.43 5.27 -9.88
C SER A 125 -15.50 6.30 -9.52
N ALA A 126 -15.88 7.18 -10.45
CA ALA A 126 -16.87 8.22 -10.23
C ALA A 126 -18.27 7.66 -9.99
N ILE A 127 -18.70 6.71 -10.84
CA ILE A 127 -20.04 6.10 -10.73
C ILE A 127 -20.15 5.06 -9.62
N GLY A 128 -19.01 4.55 -9.14
CA GLY A 128 -18.95 3.36 -8.27
C GLY A 128 -19.53 3.53 -6.89
N ALA A 129 -19.58 4.77 -6.37
CA ALA A 129 -20.11 5.11 -5.04
C ALA A 129 -19.79 4.08 -3.93
N LEU A 130 -18.57 3.53 -3.93
CA LEU A 130 -18.14 2.56 -2.91
C LEU A 130 -18.29 3.12 -1.49
N TRP A 131 -18.03 4.41 -1.33
CA TRP A 131 -18.19 5.16 -0.08
C TRP A 131 -19.63 5.11 0.47
N PHE A 132 -20.65 5.01 -0.40
CA PHE A 132 -22.04 4.86 0.03
C PHE A 132 -22.25 3.54 0.77
N TYR A 133 -21.80 2.42 0.18
CA TYR A 133 -21.94 1.09 0.78
C TYR A 133 -21.09 0.93 2.06
N GLN A 134 -19.95 1.62 2.13
CA GLN A 134 -19.14 1.70 3.35
C GLN A 134 -19.88 2.50 4.44
N GLY A 135 -20.52 3.63 4.07
CA GLY A 135 -21.28 4.48 4.99
C GLY A 135 -22.50 3.79 5.59
N ILE A 136 -23.22 2.98 4.80
CA ILE A 136 -24.34 2.15 5.30
C ILE A 136 -23.88 0.81 5.89
N GLU A 137 -22.57 0.57 6.01
CA GLU A 137 -21.95 -0.63 6.60
C GLU A 137 -22.30 -1.96 5.88
N ASP A 138 -22.59 -1.94 4.58
CA ASP A 138 -22.88 -3.16 3.81
C ASP A 138 -21.60 -3.88 3.34
N PHE A 139 -20.75 -4.22 4.29
CA PHE A 139 -19.47 -4.89 4.03
C PHE A 139 -19.64 -6.30 3.42
N LYS A 140 -20.77 -6.96 3.65
CA LYS A 140 -21.05 -8.26 3.04
C LYS A 140 -21.11 -8.13 1.51
N TYR A 141 -21.86 -7.17 1.01
CA TYR A 141 -21.96 -6.92 -0.42
C TYR A 141 -20.61 -6.51 -1.01
N ILE A 142 -19.92 -5.55 -0.38
CA ILE A 142 -18.61 -5.07 -0.84
C ILE A 142 -17.65 -6.24 -1.01
N THR A 143 -17.55 -7.11 0.00
CA THR A 143 -16.61 -8.23 0.03
C THR A 143 -16.95 -9.29 -1.01
N ILE A 144 -18.20 -9.75 -1.07
CA ILE A 144 -18.61 -10.79 -2.03
C ILE A 144 -18.39 -10.30 -3.46
N ARG A 145 -18.87 -9.08 -3.77
CA ARG A 145 -18.67 -8.47 -5.09
C ARG A 145 -17.19 -8.39 -5.47
N ALA A 146 -16.34 -7.89 -4.56
CA ALA A 146 -14.91 -7.75 -4.82
C ALA A 146 -14.24 -9.10 -5.07
N LEU A 147 -14.57 -10.13 -4.29
CA LEU A 147 -14.07 -11.48 -4.49
C LEU A 147 -14.50 -12.06 -5.84
N VAL A 148 -15.76 -11.93 -6.20
CA VAL A 148 -16.28 -12.41 -7.48
C VAL A 148 -15.56 -11.73 -8.65
N VAL A 149 -15.48 -10.40 -8.64
CA VAL A 149 -14.83 -9.65 -9.73
C VAL A 149 -13.35 -10.01 -9.83
N ARG A 150 -12.61 -10.08 -8.72
CA ARG A 150 -11.19 -10.47 -8.73
C ARG A 150 -10.99 -11.90 -9.22
N THR A 151 -11.85 -12.84 -8.80
CA THR A 151 -11.76 -14.24 -9.27
C THR A 151 -12.04 -14.33 -10.78
N LEU A 152 -13.06 -13.65 -11.28
CA LEU A 152 -13.33 -13.59 -12.72
C LEU A 152 -12.18 -12.93 -13.50
N SER A 153 -11.61 -11.84 -12.97
CA SER A 153 -10.43 -11.18 -13.55
C SER A 153 -9.22 -12.11 -13.57
N LEU A 154 -9.02 -12.91 -12.52
CA LEU A 154 -7.94 -13.90 -12.48
C LEU A 154 -8.11 -14.98 -13.56
N ILE A 155 -9.33 -15.50 -13.71
CA ILE A 155 -9.65 -16.48 -14.76
C ILE A 155 -9.46 -15.86 -16.14
N ALA A 156 -9.98 -14.66 -16.36
CA ALA A 156 -9.82 -13.92 -17.62
C ALA A 156 -8.34 -13.69 -17.96
N LEU A 157 -7.52 -13.38 -16.97
CA LEU A 157 -6.09 -13.16 -17.15
C LEU A 157 -5.40 -14.41 -17.71
N PHE A 158 -5.66 -15.59 -17.17
CA PHE A 158 -5.07 -16.83 -17.67
C PHE A 158 -5.60 -17.27 -19.04
N ILE A 159 -6.80 -16.83 -19.40
CA ILE A 159 -7.41 -17.15 -20.72
C ILE A 159 -6.88 -16.21 -21.80
N PHE A 160 -6.84 -14.92 -21.55
CA PHE A 160 -6.62 -13.89 -22.56
C PHE A 160 -5.19 -13.35 -22.62
N VAL A 161 -4.37 -13.50 -21.59
CA VAL A 161 -2.99 -13.00 -21.57
C VAL A 161 -2.03 -14.17 -21.71
N LYS A 162 -1.57 -14.43 -22.93
CA LYS A 162 -0.68 -15.56 -23.26
C LYS A 162 0.61 -15.12 -23.93
N GLU A 163 0.59 -13.98 -24.60
CA GLU A 163 1.71 -13.46 -25.40
C GLU A 163 2.02 -12.01 -25.01
N LYS A 164 3.20 -11.54 -25.38
CA LYS A 164 3.63 -10.16 -25.11
C LYS A 164 2.69 -9.12 -25.74
N THR A 165 2.10 -9.45 -26.88
CA THR A 165 1.14 -8.61 -27.61
C THR A 165 -0.19 -8.41 -26.86
N ASP A 166 -0.50 -9.23 -25.85
CA ASP A 166 -1.75 -9.18 -25.08
C ASP A 166 -1.76 -8.10 -24.00
N LEU A 167 -0.90 -7.09 -24.14
CA LEU A 167 -0.77 -5.99 -23.19
C LEU A 167 -2.10 -5.24 -22.97
N PHE A 168 -2.88 -5.06 -24.04
CA PHE A 168 -4.19 -4.41 -23.98
C PHE A 168 -5.19 -5.23 -23.16
N TYR A 169 -5.21 -6.57 -23.33
CA TYR A 169 -6.05 -7.45 -22.50
C TYR A 169 -5.65 -7.41 -21.03
N TYR A 170 -4.34 -7.42 -20.75
CA TYR A 170 -3.84 -7.28 -19.38
C TYR A 170 -4.31 -5.96 -18.72
N ALA A 171 -4.20 -4.85 -19.45
CA ALA A 171 -4.65 -3.56 -18.96
C ALA A 171 -6.16 -3.53 -18.70
N ALA A 172 -6.96 -4.07 -19.64
CA ALA A 172 -8.41 -4.18 -19.50
C ALA A 172 -8.81 -5.01 -18.26
N ILE A 173 -8.17 -6.16 -18.06
CA ILE A 173 -8.41 -7.04 -16.92
C ILE A 173 -7.97 -6.36 -15.61
N SER A 174 -6.87 -5.60 -15.62
CA SER A 174 -6.42 -4.84 -14.46
C SER A 174 -7.45 -3.78 -14.05
N VAL A 175 -7.99 -3.01 -15.00
CA VAL A 175 -9.08 -2.05 -14.75
C VAL A 175 -10.32 -2.77 -14.23
N LEU A 176 -10.70 -3.90 -14.81
CA LEU A 176 -11.85 -4.68 -14.34
C LEU A 176 -11.65 -5.20 -12.92
N ALA A 177 -10.46 -5.69 -12.59
CA ALA A 177 -10.15 -6.19 -11.25
C ALA A 177 -10.22 -5.09 -10.17
N GLU A 178 -9.81 -3.86 -10.53
CA GLU A 178 -9.77 -2.72 -9.61
C GLU A 178 -11.13 -2.06 -9.48
N VAL A 179 -11.75 -1.66 -10.59
CA VAL A 179 -12.95 -0.84 -10.60
C VAL A 179 -14.16 -1.47 -11.28
N GLY A 180 -14.03 -2.62 -11.94
CA GLY A 180 -15.15 -3.26 -12.64
C GLY A 180 -16.34 -3.60 -11.75
N GLY A 181 -16.08 -3.89 -10.47
CA GLY A 181 -17.12 -4.03 -9.47
C GLY A 181 -18.01 -2.80 -9.27
N ASN A 182 -17.55 -1.62 -9.66
CA ASN A 182 -18.29 -0.36 -9.51
C ASN A 182 -19.52 -0.27 -10.42
N ILE A 183 -19.53 -1.00 -11.52
CA ILE A 183 -20.71 -1.16 -12.39
C ILE A 183 -21.87 -1.75 -11.58
N PHE A 184 -21.62 -2.83 -10.83
CA PHE A 184 -22.65 -3.46 -9.98
C PHE A 184 -23.10 -2.53 -8.85
N ASN A 185 -22.19 -1.71 -8.31
CA ASN A 185 -22.56 -0.68 -7.33
C ASN A 185 -23.56 0.30 -7.90
N PHE A 186 -23.28 0.83 -9.09
CA PHE A 186 -24.13 1.82 -9.75
C PHE A 186 -25.55 1.29 -9.99
N PHE A 187 -25.68 0.08 -10.54
CA PHE A 187 -27.01 -0.52 -10.74
C PHE A 187 -27.73 -0.81 -9.42
N ARG A 188 -27.01 -1.28 -8.40
CA ARG A 188 -27.60 -1.55 -7.08
C ARG A 188 -28.00 -0.28 -6.34
N LEU A 189 -27.29 0.83 -6.57
CA LEU A 189 -27.58 2.12 -5.91
C LEU A 189 -29.02 2.58 -6.17
N ARG A 190 -29.59 2.26 -7.35
CA ARG A 190 -31.00 2.53 -7.71
C ARG A 190 -32.01 1.91 -6.74
N LYS A 191 -31.63 0.89 -5.97
CA LYS A 191 -32.51 0.27 -4.95
C LYS A 191 -32.58 1.10 -3.66
N PHE A 192 -31.58 1.93 -3.42
CA PHE A 192 -31.45 2.74 -2.22
C PHE A 192 -31.83 4.19 -2.47
N ILE A 193 -31.67 4.67 -3.68
CA ILE A 193 -31.82 6.09 -4.04
C ILE A 193 -32.90 6.25 -5.10
N ASN A 194 -33.83 7.14 -4.79
CA ASN A 194 -34.86 7.55 -5.74
C ASN A 194 -34.42 8.85 -6.42
N PHE A 195 -33.97 8.76 -7.66
CA PHE A 195 -33.48 9.89 -8.44
C PHE A 195 -34.56 10.86 -8.91
N HIS A 196 -35.85 10.54 -8.72
CA HIS A 196 -36.97 11.36 -9.17
C HIS A 196 -37.49 12.34 -8.12
N ASN A 197 -37.07 12.21 -6.86
CA ASN A 197 -37.60 12.99 -5.75
C ASN A 197 -36.88 14.32 -5.50
N PHE A 198 -36.02 14.78 -6.42
CA PHE A 198 -35.25 15.99 -6.24
C PHE A 198 -35.62 17.06 -7.27
N ARG A 199 -35.72 18.30 -6.81
CA ARG A 199 -35.60 19.44 -7.70
C ARG A 199 -34.10 19.74 -7.87
N TRP A 200 -33.63 19.80 -9.10
CA TRP A 200 -32.21 20.10 -9.41
C TRP A 200 -31.74 21.41 -8.79
N ARG A 201 -32.65 22.35 -8.54
CA ARG A 201 -32.36 23.63 -7.88
C ARG A 201 -32.09 23.52 -6.39
N ASP A 202 -32.48 22.42 -5.75
CA ASP A 202 -32.27 22.21 -4.30
C ASP A 202 -30.93 21.55 -3.96
N LEU A 203 -30.15 21.19 -5.00
CA LEU A 203 -28.85 20.54 -4.84
C LEU A 203 -27.76 21.58 -4.60
N ASP A 204 -26.98 21.40 -3.54
CA ASP A 204 -25.83 22.23 -3.19
C ASP A 204 -24.53 21.43 -3.24
N LEU A 205 -23.90 21.40 -4.41
CA LEU A 205 -22.63 20.70 -4.63
C LEU A 205 -21.47 21.36 -3.86
N MET A 206 -21.52 22.71 -3.70
CA MET A 206 -20.44 23.48 -3.09
C MET A 206 -20.27 23.21 -1.61
N ARG A 207 -21.32 22.82 -0.90
CA ARG A 207 -21.22 22.44 0.51
C ARG A 207 -20.30 21.24 0.74
N HIS A 208 -20.14 20.36 -0.25
CA HIS A 208 -19.30 19.16 -0.18
C HIS A 208 -17.86 19.47 -0.64
N PHE A 209 -17.66 20.46 -1.50
CA PHE A 209 -16.37 20.78 -2.10
C PHE A 209 -15.31 21.17 -1.04
N ARG A 210 -15.62 22.12 -0.17
CA ARG A 210 -14.66 22.62 0.84
C ARG A 210 -14.21 21.54 1.84
N PRO A 211 -15.08 20.71 2.45
CA PRO A 211 -14.66 19.63 3.32
C PRO A 211 -13.85 18.55 2.60
N ALA A 212 -14.26 18.19 1.37
CA ALA A 212 -13.54 17.23 0.55
C ALA A 212 -12.14 17.72 0.19
N LEU A 213 -11.99 19.01 -0.18
CA LEU A 213 -10.71 19.64 -0.48
C LEU A 213 -9.72 19.60 0.71
N LYS A 214 -10.21 19.81 1.94
CA LYS A 214 -9.36 19.69 3.14
C LYS A 214 -8.77 18.27 3.29
N ILE A 215 -9.58 17.25 3.05
CA ILE A 215 -9.15 15.85 3.09
C ILE A 215 -8.16 15.57 1.94
N PHE A 216 -8.43 16.12 0.75
CA PHE A 216 -7.54 16.00 -0.40
C PHE A 216 -6.15 16.57 -0.13
N MET A 217 -6.05 17.75 0.46
CA MET A 217 -4.78 18.40 0.77
C MET A 217 -3.89 17.52 1.68
N LEU A 218 -4.48 16.77 2.59
CA LEU A 218 -3.74 15.84 3.44
C LEU A 218 -3.27 14.59 2.67
N ASN A 219 -4.10 14.08 1.75
CA ASN A 219 -3.79 12.84 1.03
C ASN A 219 -2.87 13.05 -0.17
N ILE A 220 -2.90 14.22 -0.82
CA ILE A 220 -2.09 14.48 -2.01
C ILE A 220 -0.60 14.37 -1.72
N ILE A 221 -0.15 14.86 -0.57
CA ILE A 221 1.26 14.82 -0.16
C ILE A 221 1.74 13.37 -0.07
N ILE A 222 0.95 12.52 0.57
CA ILE A 222 1.29 11.09 0.72
C ILE A 222 1.28 10.39 -0.64
N SER A 223 0.29 10.67 -1.50
CA SER A 223 0.15 10.02 -2.80
C SER A 223 1.25 10.43 -3.79
N ILE A 224 1.65 11.71 -3.77
CA ILE A 224 2.78 12.18 -4.57
C ILE A 224 4.04 11.44 -4.14
N TYR A 225 4.31 11.40 -2.84
CA TYR A 225 5.49 10.75 -2.28
C TYR A 225 5.60 9.27 -2.69
N VAL A 226 4.49 8.53 -2.62
CA VAL A 226 4.50 7.06 -2.83
C VAL A 226 4.70 6.65 -4.30
N ASN A 227 4.32 7.49 -5.26
CA ASN A 227 4.28 7.12 -6.69
C ASN A 227 5.15 8.00 -7.60
N LEU A 228 5.80 9.03 -7.04
CA LEU A 228 6.60 10.01 -7.79
C LEU A 228 7.74 9.35 -8.56
N ASP A 229 8.43 8.39 -7.93
CA ASP A 229 9.55 7.66 -8.52
C ASP A 229 9.19 7.03 -9.86
N THR A 230 8.03 6.36 -9.93
CA THR A 230 7.53 5.69 -11.14
C THR A 230 7.29 6.69 -12.28
N VAL A 231 6.69 7.84 -11.96
CA VAL A 231 6.43 8.88 -12.96
C VAL A 231 7.71 9.53 -13.45
N MET A 232 8.60 9.90 -12.53
CA MET A 232 9.90 10.49 -12.89
C MET A 232 10.73 9.52 -13.71
N LEU A 233 10.75 8.24 -13.34
CA LEU A 233 11.49 7.20 -14.06
C LEU A 233 10.95 7.03 -15.49
N GLY A 234 9.63 6.98 -15.68
CA GLY A 234 9.00 6.86 -17.01
C GLY A 234 9.26 8.08 -17.88
N PHE A 235 9.21 9.31 -17.34
CA PHE A 235 9.49 10.51 -18.10
C PHE A 235 10.97 10.72 -18.41
N ILE A 236 11.85 10.49 -17.44
CA ILE A 236 13.30 10.77 -17.58
C ILE A 236 14.01 9.66 -18.34
N ARG A 237 13.57 8.42 -18.22
CA ARG A 237 14.22 7.24 -18.80
C ARG A 237 13.27 6.48 -19.75
N ASN A 238 12.85 5.29 -19.40
CA ASN A 238 11.97 4.45 -20.23
C ASN A 238 11.12 3.48 -19.40
N GLU A 239 10.19 2.83 -20.08
CA GLU A 239 9.21 1.91 -19.54
C GLU A 239 9.86 0.65 -18.93
N THR A 240 10.93 0.14 -19.55
CA THR A 240 11.64 -1.05 -19.06
C THR A 240 12.20 -0.84 -17.66
N LEU A 241 12.80 0.34 -17.41
CA LEU A 241 13.32 0.68 -16.08
C LEU A 241 12.19 0.87 -15.06
N VAL A 242 11.02 1.35 -15.49
CA VAL A 242 9.80 1.37 -14.64
C VAL A 242 9.41 -0.06 -14.27
N GLY A 243 9.44 -1.00 -15.22
CA GLY A 243 9.15 -2.42 -14.96
C GLY A 243 10.10 -3.05 -13.95
N TYR A 244 11.40 -2.78 -14.04
CA TYR A 244 12.39 -3.26 -13.06
C TYR A 244 12.16 -2.66 -11.67
N TYR A 245 11.85 -1.37 -11.60
CA TYR A 245 11.54 -0.69 -10.36
C TYR A 245 10.27 -1.24 -9.71
N ASP A 246 9.19 -1.36 -10.50
CA ASP A 246 7.88 -1.86 -10.02
C ASP A 246 7.99 -3.28 -9.46
N ALA A 247 8.75 -4.18 -10.10
CA ALA A 247 9.00 -5.52 -9.59
C ALA A 247 9.62 -5.50 -8.19
N SER A 248 10.66 -4.67 -8.00
CA SER A 248 11.34 -4.50 -6.70
C SER A 248 10.40 -3.93 -5.65
N VAL A 249 9.63 -2.90 -6.00
CA VAL A 249 8.66 -2.23 -5.10
C VAL A 249 7.56 -3.18 -4.67
N ARG A 250 6.98 -3.96 -5.58
CA ARG A 250 5.87 -4.89 -5.28
C ARG A 250 6.28 -5.95 -4.26
N ILE A 251 7.43 -6.57 -4.45
CA ILE A 251 7.92 -7.60 -3.52
C ILE A 251 8.26 -6.97 -2.17
N THR A 252 8.94 -5.81 -2.17
CA THR A 252 9.25 -5.08 -0.93
C THR A 252 8.00 -4.69 -0.15
N LYS A 253 6.98 -4.15 -0.83
CA LYS A 253 5.70 -3.77 -0.21
C LYS A 253 4.93 -5.00 0.30
N ALA A 254 5.01 -6.14 -0.36
CA ALA A 254 4.38 -7.38 0.11
C ALA A 254 4.99 -7.84 1.45
N ILE A 255 6.31 -7.82 1.57
CA ILE A 255 7.02 -8.17 2.81
C ILE A 255 6.73 -7.13 3.92
N LEU A 256 6.77 -5.84 3.59
CA LEU A 256 6.42 -4.76 4.51
C LEU A 256 4.98 -4.89 5.03
N GLY A 257 4.05 -5.33 4.18
CA GLY A 257 2.65 -5.55 4.54
C GLY A 257 2.48 -6.54 5.69
N ILE A 258 3.33 -7.57 5.78
CA ILE A 258 3.34 -8.53 6.89
C ILE A 258 3.66 -7.82 8.22
N VAL A 259 4.67 -6.96 8.22
CA VAL A 259 5.07 -6.21 9.42
C VAL A 259 4.01 -5.20 9.83
N GLN A 260 3.41 -4.49 8.86
CA GLN A 260 2.41 -3.46 9.12
C GLN A 260 1.05 -4.01 9.60
N ALA A 261 0.69 -5.22 9.20
CA ALA A 261 -0.57 -5.86 9.60
C ALA A 261 -0.72 -5.94 11.13
N LEU A 262 0.39 -6.19 11.82
CA LEU A 262 0.42 -6.25 13.29
C LEU A 262 0.15 -4.91 13.97
N GLY A 263 0.54 -3.80 13.33
CA GLY A 263 0.35 -2.45 13.87
C GLY A 263 -1.10 -1.95 13.83
N THR A 264 -1.94 -2.49 12.92
CA THR A 264 -3.32 -2.01 12.75
C THR A 264 -4.21 -2.29 13.96
N VAL A 265 -3.95 -3.38 14.68
CA VAL A 265 -4.71 -3.81 15.86
C VAL A 265 -4.40 -2.95 17.09
N LEU A 266 -3.25 -2.27 17.11
CA LEU A 266 -2.77 -1.54 18.29
C LEU A 266 -3.31 -0.12 18.41
N LEU A 267 -3.70 0.52 17.30
CA LEU A 267 -4.14 1.91 17.31
C LEU A 267 -5.32 2.19 18.28
N PRO A 268 -6.40 1.39 18.32
CA PRO A 268 -7.50 1.62 19.27
C PRO A 268 -7.05 1.52 20.73
N ARG A 269 -6.10 0.61 21.03
CA ARG A 269 -5.56 0.44 22.37
C ARG A 269 -4.71 1.65 22.79
N PHE A 270 -3.85 2.14 21.91
CA PHE A 270 -3.08 3.36 22.15
C PHE A 270 -3.99 4.57 22.41
N ALA A 271 -5.02 4.75 21.56
CA ALA A 271 -5.99 5.83 21.73
C ALA A 271 -6.75 5.73 23.07
N SER A 272 -7.16 4.53 23.46
CA SER A 272 -7.83 4.29 24.76
C SER A 272 -6.92 4.64 25.95
N LEU A 273 -5.65 4.19 25.92
CA LEU A 273 -4.70 4.47 27.00
C LEU A 273 -4.35 5.96 27.08
N ALA A 274 -4.22 6.65 25.95
CA ALA A 274 -3.98 8.09 25.92
C ALA A 274 -5.17 8.88 26.47
N ASN A 275 -6.40 8.54 26.06
CA ASN A 275 -7.62 9.20 26.53
C ASN A 275 -7.89 9.00 28.03
N ASN A 276 -7.50 7.84 28.57
CA ASN A 276 -7.65 7.53 30.00
C ASN A 276 -6.47 8.03 30.86
N ASN A 277 -5.52 8.80 30.29
CA ASN A 277 -4.30 9.27 30.96
C ASN A 277 -3.42 8.15 31.57
N GLN A 278 -3.51 6.92 31.05
CA GLN A 278 -2.72 5.76 31.49
C GLN A 278 -1.33 5.75 30.80
N MET A 279 -0.53 6.81 31.04
CA MET A 279 0.72 7.03 30.30
C MET A 279 1.81 6.01 30.63
N GLN A 280 1.80 5.36 31.79
CA GLN A 280 2.76 4.29 32.10
C GLN A 280 2.49 3.03 31.25
N GLU A 281 1.21 2.62 31.16
CA GLU A 281 0.80 1.49 30.30
C GLU A 281 0.99 1.83 28.82
N PHE A 282 0.74 3.08 28.43
CA PHE A 282 0.97 3.57 27.07
C PHE A 282 2.45 3.41 26.67
N LYS A 283 3.39 3.89 27.50
CA LYS A 283 4.83 3.77 27.27
C LYS A 283 5.27 2.30 27.22
N ALA A 284 4.82 1.47 28.17
CA ALA A 284 5.14 0.06 28.20
C ALA A 284 4.65 -0.68 26.93
N LEU A 285 3.45 -0.34 26.44
CA LEU A 285 2.92 -0.88 25.18
C LEU A 285 3.74 -0.38 24.00
N ALA A 286 4.14 0.90 23.98
CA ALA A 286 4.93 1.50 22.91
C ALA A 286 6.32 0.87 22.83
N ASP A 287 7.04 0.71 23.96
CA ASP A 287 8.36 0.06 24.02
C ASP A 287 8.28 -1.38 23.50
N LYS A 288 7.26 -2.12 23.94
CA LYS A 288 7.03 -3.48 23.49
C LYS A 288 6.73 -3.53 22.00
N SER A 289 5.89 -2.63 21.49
CA SER A 289 5.51 -2.59 20.07
C SER A 289 6.69 -2.23 19.17
N ILE A 290 7.50 -1.24 19.55
CA ILE A 290 8.71 -0.85 18.81
C ILE A 290 9.73 -1.99 18.82
N SER A 291 9.97 -2.63 19.97
CA SER A 291 10.88 -3.78 20.05
C SER A 291 10.40 -4.92 19.15
N PHE A 292 9.11 -5.20 19.12
CA PHE A 292 8.52 -6.20 18.23
C PHE A 292 8.73 -5.85 16.74
N ILE A 293 8.51 -4.59 16.37
CA ILE A 293 8.74 -4.10 15.00
C ILE A 293 10.22 -4.26 14.61
N ILE A 294 11.15 -3.87 15.47
CA ILE A 294 12.60 -4.04 15.24
C ILE A 294 12.92 -5.54 15.07
N GLY A 295 12.42 -6.37 15.99
CA GLY A 295 12.64 -7.81 15.97
C GLY A 295 12.08 -8.53 14.76
N THR A 296 11.02 -8.03 14.14
CA THR A 296 10.45 -8.63 12.93
C THR A 296 11.03 -8.05 11.64
N SER A 297 11.25 -6.73 11.58
CA SER A 297 11.74 -6.07 10.36
C SER A 297 13.20 -6.34 10.05
N LEU A 298 14.06 -6.47 11.05
CA LEU A 298 15.50 -6.71 10.83
C LEU A 298 15.76 -8.04 10.11
N PRO A 299 15.29 -9.20 10.58
CA PRO A 299 15.52 -10.46 9.87
C PRO A 299 14.87 -10.48 8.50
N LEU A 300 13.70 -9.82 8.31
CA LEU A 300 13.05 -9.70 7.01
C LEU A 300 13.86 -8.83 6.04
N MET A 301 14.42 -7.71 6.52
CA MET A 301 15.32 -6.87 5.74
C MET A 301 16.55 -7.65 5.27
N VAL A 302 17.22 -8.35 6.18
CA VAL A 302 18.41 -9.18 5.87
C VAL A 302 18.04 -10.32 4.92
N GLY A 303 16.94 -11.03 5.21
CA GLY A 303 16.40 -12.08 4.34
C GLY A 303 16.15 -11.55 2.92
N MET A 304 15.56 -10.36 2.78
CA MET A 304 15.31 -9.76 1.47
C MET A 304 16.61 -9.42 0.73
N ILE A 305 17.66 -8.95 1.42
CA ILE A 305 18.96 -8.68 0.79
C ILE A 305 19.56 -9.95 0.20
N PHE A 306 19.64 -11.02 0.98
CA PHE A 306 20.27 -12.28 0.54
C PHE A 306 19.42 -13.08 -0.42
N MET A 307 18.09 -13.03 -0.26
CA MET A 307 17.13 -13.79 -1.08
C MET A 307 16.65 -13.04 -2.33
N ALA A 308 17.12 -11.80 -2.56
CA ALA A 308 16.69 -10.97 -3.70
C ALA A 308 16.81 -11.69 -5.05
N PRO A 309 17.92 -12.39 -5.39
CA PRO A 309 18.01 -13.12 -6.66
C PRO A 309 16.90 -14.16 -6.80
N SER A 310 16.75 -15.02 -5.80
CA SER A 310 15.76 -16.09 -5.81
C SER A 310 14.32 -15.56 -5.81
N LEU A 311 14.03 -14.49 -5.06
CA LEU A 311 12.71 -13.85 -5.05
C LEU A 311 12.38 -13.22 -6.41
N ILE A 312 13.30 -12.49 -7.03
CA ILE A 312 13.08 -11.88 -8.35
C ILE A 312 12.89 -12.99 -9.41
N PHE A 313 13.73 -14.03 -9.43
CA PHE A 313 13.58 -15.11 -10.39
C PHE A 313 12.30 -15.93 -10.17
N LEU A 314 11.92 -16.17 -8.93
CA LEU A 314 10.69 -16.87 -8.59
C LEU A 314 9.43 -16.08 -8.99
N PHE A 315 9.40 -14.79 -8.68
CA PHE A 315 8.23 -13.95 -8.94
C PHE A 315 8.18 -13.36 -10.35
N CYS A 316 9.32 -12.97 -10.92
CA CYS A 316 9.34 -12.19 -12.17
C CYS A 316 10.02 -12.91 -13.32
N GLY A 317 10.89 -13.89 -13.04
CA GLY A 317 11.70 -14.59 -14.04
C GLY A 317 13.03 -13.88 -14.34
N PRO A 318 13.90 -14.53 -15.19
CA PRO A 318 15.28 -14.09 -15.38
C PRO A 318 15.42 -12.73 -16.08
N LEU A 319 14.45 -12.32 -16.88
CA LEU A 319 14.48 -11.02 -17.57
C LEU A 319 14.43 -9.83 -16.60
N PHE A 320 14.00 -10.06 -15.36
CA PHE A 320 13.98 -9.06 -14.29
C PHE A 320 15.26 -9.06 -13.43
N ALA A 321 16.33 -9.72 -13.84
CA ALA A 321 17.60 -9.72 -13.10
C ALA A 321 18.09 -8.32 -12.67
N PRO A 322 17.94 -7.23 -13.48
CA PRO A 322 18.31 -5.89 -13.01
C PRO A 322 17.52 -5.41 -11.77
N SER A 323 16.34 -5.96 -11.52
CA SER A 323 15.54 -5.62 -10.33
C SER A 323 16.17 -6.12 -9.02
N ILE A 324 17.12 -7.05 -9.06
CA ILE A 324 17.76 -7.65 -7.88
C ILE A 324 18.46 -6.56 -7.05
N TRP A 325 19.35 -5.79 -7.68
CA TRP A 325 20.07 -4.71 -7.00
C TRP A 325 19.13 -3.61 -6.48
N ALA A 326 18.11 -3.25 -7.25
CA ALA A 326 17.10 -2.28 -6.80
C ALA A 326 16.38 -2.78 -5.54
N MET A 327 16.01 -4.07 -5.50
CA MET A 327 15.36 -4.68 -4.34
C MET A 327 16.28 -4.73 -3.12
N GLN A 328 17.58 -5.04 -3.31
CA GLN A 328 18.56 -5.03 -2.23
C GLN A 328 18.76 -3.62 -1.65
N ILE A 329 18.88 -2.60 -2.52
CA ILE A 329 18.98 -1.18 -2.12
C ILE A 329 17.73 -0.73 -1.34
N MET A 330 16.55 -1.22 -1.72
CA MET A 330 15.30 -0.87 -1.06
C MET A 330 15.00 -1.68 0.20
N SER A 331 15.75 -2.75 0.49
CA SER A 331 15.51 -3.61 1.66
C SER A 331 15.46 -2.86 3.00
N PRO A 332 16.30 -1.82 3.28
CA PRO A 332 16.24 -1.06 4.52
C PRO A 332 14.91 -0.34 4.77
N ILE A 333 14.12 -0.10 3.72
CA ILE A 333 12.79 0.52 3.81
C ILE A 333 11.87 -0.29 4.73
N ILE A 334 12.02 -1.62 4.77
CA ILE A 334 11.22 -2.49 5.65
C ILE A 334 11.38 -2.04 7.11
N LEU A 335 12.60 -1.75 7.55
CA LEU A 335 12.86 -1.29 8.92
C LEU A 335 12.37 0.15 9.12
N PHE A 336 12.70 1.06 8.20
CA PHE A 336 12.39 2.47 8.35
C PHE A 336 10.89 2.74 8.34
N ILE A 337 10.15 2.21 7.35
CA ILE A 337 8.70 2.37 7.28
C ILE A 337 7.99 1.66 8.45
N ALA A 338 8.51 0.53 8.92
CA ALA A 338 7.93 -0.15 10.06
C ALA A 338 8.07 0.67 11.35
N ILE A 339 9.24 1.27 11.59
CA ILE A 339 9.47 2.15 12.75
C ILE A 339 8.66 3.45 12.63
N SER A 340 8.75 4.16 11.50
CA SER A 340 8.01 5.41 11.29
C SER A 340 6.50 5.19 11.32
N GLY A 341 6.02 4.08 10.77
CA GLY A 341 4.62 3.69 10.82
C GLY A 341 4.11 3.40 12.24
N MET A 342 4.92 2.75 13.10
CA MET A 342 4.56 2.53 14.49
C MET A 342 4.61 3.82 15.29
N LEU A 343 5.71 4.56 15.18
CA LEU A 343 5.90 5.83 15.89
C LEU A 343 4.85 6.87 15.46
N GLY A 344 4.68 7.07 14.15
CA GLY A 344 3.80 8.10 13.61
C GLY A 344 2.33 7.75 13.73
N MET A 345 1.90 6.73 12.97
CA MET A 345 0.48 6.43 12.78
C MET A 345 -0.19 5.76 13.99
N ARG A 346 0.56 5.30 14.99
CA ARG A 346 -0.01 4.64 16.18
C ARG A 346 0.29 5.42 17.47
N ILE A 347 1.57 5.75 17.71
CA ILE A 347 1.97 6.40 18.96
C ILE A 347 1.67 7.91 18.91
N LEU A 348 2.27 8.63 17.94
CA LEU A 348 2.09 10.09 17.85
C LEU A 348 0.65 10.50 17.48
N TYR A 349 0.01 9.71 16.61
CA TYR A 349 -1.39 9.95 16.23
C TYR A 349 -2.33 9.81 17.44
N ALA A 350 -2.14 8.77 18.27
CA ALA A 350 -2.92 8.58 19.51
C ALA A 350 -2.70 9.70 20.55
N LEU A 351 -1.56 10.39 20.47
CA LEU A 351 -1.24 11.55 21.32
C LEU A 351 -1.70 12.89 20.70
N GLY A 352 -2.40 12.89 19.55
CA GLY A 352 -2.84 14.11 18.85
C GLY A 352 -1.68 14.92 18.27
N LYS A 353 -0.58 14.24 17.86
CA LYS A 353 0.62 14.86 17.31
C LYS A 353 0.81 14.52 15.82
N GLU A 354 -0.28 14.42 15.08
CA GLU A 354 -0.30 14.12 13.65
C GLU A 354 0.50 15.10 12.80
N ASN A 355 0.64 16.36 13.24
CA ASN A 355 1.46 17.34 12.54
C ASN A 355 2.94 16.91 12.41
N ILE A 356 3.49 16.18 13.39
CA ILE A 356 4.85 15.65 13.31
C ILE A 356 4.96 14.66 12.16
N VAL A 357 3.96 13.80 12.01
CA VAL A 357 3.91 12.82 10.90
C VAL A 357 3.87 13.55 9.56
N ILE A 358 3.02 14.58 9.45
CA ILE A 358 2.89 15.38 8.22
C ILE A 358 4.22 16.05 7.88
N TYR A 359 4.85 16.77 8.82
CA TYR A 359 6.14 17.43 8.58
C TYR A 359 7.24 16.46 8.17
N SER A 360 7.34 15.31 8.86
CA SER A 360 8.33 14.29 8.53
C SER A 360 8.12 13.74 7.12
N THR A 361 6.87 13.48 6.74
CA THR A 361 6.52 12.97 5.39
C THR A 361 6.81 14.03 4.31
N VAL A 362 6.49 15.30 4.56
CA VAL A 362 6.79 16.40 3.62
C VAL A 362 8.29 16.53 3.38
N ILE A 363 9.10 16.51 4.45
CA ILE A 363 10.56 16.55 4.34
C ILE A 363 11.07 15.35 3.54
N GLY A 364 10.57 14.14 3.81
CA GLY A 364 10.91 12.95 3.04
C GLY A 364 10.54 13.08 1.56
N ALA A 365 9.35 13.60 1.25
CA ALA A 365 8.90 13.81 -0.12
C ALA A 365 9.79 14.81 -0.88
N VAL A 366 10.18 15.90 -0.25
CA VAL A 366 11.10 16.89 -0.85
C VAL A 366 12.47 16.27 -1.11
N ILE A 367 13.02 15.54 -0.13
CA ILE A 367 14.31 14.86 -0.28
C ILE A 367 14.24 13.82 -1.40
N ASN A 368 13.19 13.00 -1.43
CA ASN A 368 12.97 12.00 -2.48
C ASN A 368 12.93 12.66 -3.87
N PHE A 369 12.14 13.73 -4.04
CA PHE A 369 12.05 14.46 -5.30
C PHE A 369 13.41 14.98 -5.75
N LEU A 370 14.13 15.67 -4.86
CA LEU A 370 15.44 16.23 -5.19
C LEU A 370 16.45 15.14 -5.56
N LEU A 371 16.53 14.06 -4.77
CA LEU A 371 17.41 12.93 -5.06
C LEU A 371 17.03 12.25 -6.39
N ASN A 372 15.77 12.09 -6.69
CA ASN A 372 15.30 11.54 -7.96
C ASN A 372 15.75 12.40 -9.16
N CYS A 373 15.68 13.72 -9.05
CA CYS A 373 16.16 14.63 -10.09
C CYS A 373 17.65 14.42 -10.43
N PHE A 374 18.47 14.08 -9.43
CA PHE A 374 19.91 13.87 -9.63
C PHE A 374 20.27 12.40 -9.94
N LEU A 375 19.60 11.44 -9.30
CA LEU A 375 20.00 10.04 -9.37
C LEU A 375 19.34 9.29 -10.52
N ILE A 376 18.09 9.58 -10.88
CA ILE A 376 17.41 8.88 -11.99
C ILE A 376 18.10 9.10 -13.33
N PRO A 377 18.56 10.32 -13.72
CA PRO A 377 19.26 10.50 -14.99
C PRO A 377 20.51 9.63 -15.15
N SER A 378 21.27 9.41 -14.06
CA SER A 378 22.53 8.66 -14.09
C SER A 378 22.36 7.17 -13.80
N TYR A 379 21.53 6.82 -12.81
CA TYR A 379 21.42 5.45 -12.27
C TYR A 379 20.08 4.78 -12.57
N GLY A 380 19.14 5.44 -13.25
CA GLY A 380 17.84 4.88 -13.61
C GLY A 380 17.06 4.37 -12.39
N HIS A 381 16.56 3.14 -12.45
CA HIS A 381 15.77 2.51 -11.40
C HIS A 381 16.57 2.25 -10.10
N TYR A 382 17.88 2.10 -10.17
CA TYR A 382 18.74 2.05 -8.97
C TYR A 382 18.74 3.41 -8.26
N GLY A 383 18.81 4.50 -9.05
CA GLY A 383 18.72 5.87 -8.52
C GLY A 383 17.42 6.13 -7.79
N ALA A 384 16.30 5.69 -8.36
CA ALA A 384 15.00 5.75 -7.70
C ALA A 384 14.97 4.95 -6.39
N GLY A 385 15.53 3.73 -6.38
CA GLY A 385 15.64 2.90 -5.18
C GLY A 385 16.47 3.54 -4.07
N ILE A 386 17.61 4.16 -4.42
CA ILE A 386 18.47 4.89 -3.48
C ILE A 386 17.73 6.10 -2.91
N ALA A 387 17.09 6.90 -3.78
CA ALA A 387 16.32 8.08 -3.38
C ALA A 387 15.22 7.74 -2.38
N THR A 388 14.46 6.68 -2.65
CA THR A 388 13.38 6.21 -1.77
C THR A 388 13.94 5.69 -0.45
N SER A 389 15.03 4.92 -0.46
CA SER A 389 15.63 4.41 0.78
C SER A 389 16.17 5.52 1.69
N ILE A 390 16.83 6.53 1.11
CA ILE A 390 17.30 7.71 1.86
C ILE A 390 16.11 8.53 2.37
N ALA A 391 15.08 8.73 1.55
CA ALA A 391 13.90 9.48 1.96
C ALA A 391 13.18 8.84 3.14
N GLU A 392 12.96 7.51 3.13
CA GLU A 392 12.33 6.78 4.23
C GLU A 392 13.19 6.79 5.50
N PHE A 393 14.52 6.70 5.35
CA PHE A 393 15.45 6.93 6.46
C PHE A 393 15.25 8.31 7.06
N MET A 394 15.20 9.36 6.24
CA MET A 394 15.02 10.74 6.68
C MET A 394 13.66 10.98 7.32
N VAL A 395 12.56 10.43 6.75
CA VAL A 395 11.24 10.45 7.41
C VAL A 395 11.31 9.88 8.81
N THR A 396 11.96 8.73 8.95
CA THR A 396 12.09 8.03 10.23
C THR A 396 12.91 8.87 11.23
N ILE A 397 14.06 9.39 10.82
CA ILE A 397 14.94 10.21 11.68
C ILE A 397 14.24 11.51 12.11
N VAL A 398 13.66 12.25 11.17
CA VAL A 398 12.93 13.50 11.48
C VAL A 398 11.78 13.22 12.44
N MET A 399 11.04 12.13 12.22
CA MET A 399 9.94 11.74 13.11
C MET A 399 10.41 11.37 14.50
N ILE A 400 11.55 10.69 14.64
CA ILE A 400 12.16 10.38 15.93
C ILE A 400 12.60 11.68 16.65
N ILE A 401 13.28 12.59 15.93
CA ILE A 401 13.76 13.85 16.52
C ILE A 401 12.61 14.72 16.98
N LEU A 402 11.61 14.96 16.12
CA LEU A 402 10.46 15.79 16.47
C LEU A 402 9.51 15.11 17.49
N GLY A 403 9.45 13.79 17.47
CA GLY A 403 8.64 12.98 18.40
C GLY A 403 9.29 12.74 19.75
N TRP A 404 10.60 12.98 19.90
CA TRP A 404 11.39 12.66 21.10
C TRP A 404 10.78 13.19 22.40
N LYS A 405 10.23 14.39 22.36
CA LYS A 405 9.56 15.03 23.52
C LYS A 405 8.33 14.24 24.03
N TYR A 406 7.69 13.49 23.17
CA TYR A 406 6.45 12.76 23.48
C TYR A 406 6.69 11.29 23.77
N TYR A 407 7.61 10.69 23.00
CA TYR A 407 8.04 9.31 23.17
C TYR A 407 9.47 9.12 22.63
N SER A 408 10.36 8.60 23.47
CA SER A 408 11.76 8.29 23.12
C SER A 408 11.93 6.80 22.86
N ILE A 409 12.48 6.42 21.71
CA ILE A 409 12.75 5.02 21.37
C ILE A 409 14.03 4.56 22.07
N HIS A 410 13.96 3.45 22.80
CA HIS A 410 15.12 2.80 23.43
C HIS A 410 15.73 1.75 22.51
N PHE A 411 16.55 2.18 21.53
CA PHE A 411 17.16 1.28 20.54
C PHE A 411 18.04 0.20 21.17
N PHE A 412 18.76 0.49 22.23
CA PHE A 412 19.68 -0.44 22.91
C PHE A 412 19.07 -1.10 24.14
N SER A 413 17.76 -1.30 24.15
CA SER A 413 17.14 -2.12 25.20
C SER A 413 17.69 -3.55 25.16
N LYS A 414 17.71 -4.24 26.32
CA LYS A 414 18.17 -5.63 26.42
C LYS A 414 17.48 -6.55 25.41
N GLN A 415 16.21 -6.29 25.12
CA GLN A 415 15.43 -7.03 24.14
C GLN A 415 15.89 -6.75 22.70
N ASN A 416 16.10 -5.46 22.34
CA ASN A 416 16.55 -5.08 21.00
C ASN A 416 17.95 -5.60 20.70
N VAL A 417 18.86 -5.58 21.69
CA VAL A 417 20.20 -6.18 21.55
C VAL A 417 20.11 -7.67 21.22
N THR A 418 19.14 -8.39 21.80
CA THR A 418 18.89 -9.79 21.43
C THR A 418 18.51 -9.94 19.95
N TYR A 419 17.66 -9.05 19.41
CA TYR A 419 17.30 -9.06 18.00
C TYR A 419 18.47 -8.73 17.07
N TYR A 420 19.34 -7.78 17.47
CA TYR A 420 20.56 -7.46 16.70
C TYR A 420 21.51 -8.66 16.65
N LEU A 421 21.74 -9.34 17.79
CA LEU A 421 22.58 -10.53 17.84
C LEU A 421 21.99 -11.68 17.01
N ALA A 422 20.68 -11.93 17.15
CA ALA A 422 19.99 -12.97 16.38
C ALA A 422 20.06 -12.69 14.87
N THR A 423 19.85 -11.43 14.45
CA THR A 423 19.96 -11.03 13.05
C THR A 423 21.42 -11.12 12.55
N GLY A 424 22.39 -10.74 13.36
CA GLY A 424 23.81 -10.92 13.04
C GLY A 424 24.18 -12.39 12.82
N THR A 425 23.64 -13.30 13.65
CA THR A 425 23.82 -14.74 13.46
C THR A 425 23.17 -15.24 12.14
N ILE A 426 22.00 -14.69 11.77
CA ILE A 426 21.38 -15.00 10.47
C ILE A 426 22.27 -14.53 9.32
N ILE A 427 22.89 -13.35 9.39
CA ILE A 427 23.81 -12.88 8.35
C ILE A 427 24.95 -13.87 8.16
N LEU A 428 25.59 -14.29 9.26
CA LEU A 428 26.70 -15.26 9.21
C LEU A 428 26.26 -16.61 8.63
N LEU A 429 25.07 -17.08 9.04
CA LEU A 429 24.47 -18.30 8.50
C LEU A 429 24.21 -18.19 6.99
N LEU A 430 23.63 -17.10 6.53
CA LEU A 430 23.31 -16.90 5.12
C LEU A 430 24.59 -16.75 4.27
N LEU A 431 25.61 -16.07 4.77
CA LEU A 431 26.92 -16.01 4.12
C LEU A 431 27.57 -17.41 4.00
N PHE A 432 27.49 -18.20 5.05
CA PHE A 432 27.98 -19.59 5.05
C PHE A 432 27.24 -20.47 4.06
N LEU A 433 25.89 -20.42 4.05
CA LEU A 433 25.08 -21.17 3.10
C LEU A 433 25.31 -20.71 1.65
N LEU A 434 25.48 -19.42 1.42
CA LEU A 434 25.79 -18.86 0.10
C LEU A 434 27.15 -19.35 -0.42
N ALA A 435 28.16 -19.42 0.46
CA ALA A 435 29.47 -19.94 0.11
C ALA A 435 29.46 -21.45 -0.22
N LEU A 436 28.57 -22.23 0.43
CA LEU A 436 28.46 -23.67 0.18
C LEU A 436 27.63 -24.05 -1.04
N PHE A 437 26.51 -23.36 -1.26
CA PHE A 437 25.49 -23.76 -2.24
C PHE A 437 25.31 -22.76 -3.40
N GLY A 438 26.01 -21.61 -3.37
CA GLY A 438 25.71 -20.52 -4.30
C GLY A 438 24.33 -19.90 -4.08
N ASP A 439 23.84 -19.09 -5.03
CA ASP A 439 22.56 -18.39 -4.98
C ASP A 439 21.36 -19.17 -5.54
N GLY A 440 21.48 -20.51 -5.61
CA GLY A 440 20.49 -21.41 -6.20
C GLY A 440 19.27 -21.69 -5.29
N ASN A 441 18.35 -22.52 -5.82
CA ASN A 441 17.10 -22.91 -5.11
C ASN A 441 17.36 -23.57 -3.76
N LEU A 442 18.45 -24.34 -3.63
CA LEU A 442 18.80 -25.01 -2.35
C LEU A 442 19.17 -23.97 -1.29
N PHE A 443 19.99 -22.97 -1.65
CA PHE A 443 20.29 -21.83 -0.79
C PHE A 443 19.01 -21.11 -0.33
N PHE A 444 18.07 -20.85 -1.25
CA PHE A 444 16.81 -20.17 -0.95
C PHE A 444 15.99 -20.95 0.10
N ILE A 445 15.76 -22.24 -0.13
CA ILE A 445 14.95 -23.08 0.78
C ILE A 445 15.65 -23.24 2.15
N LEU A 446 16.92 -23.62 2.15
CA LEU A 446 17.68 -23.83 3.39
C LEU A 446 17.88 -22.50 4.13
N GLY A 447 18.14 -21.41 3.39
CA GLY A 447 18.31 -20.10 3.96
C GLY A 447 17.09 -19.60 4.72
N ILE A 448 15.88 -19.78 4.17
CA ILE A 448 14.63 -19.44 4.87
C ILE A 448 14.44 -20.34 6.09
N LEU A 449 14.47 -21.66 5.91
CA LEU A 449 14.18 -22.62 6.98
C LEU A 449 15.15 -22.46 8.15
N MET A 450 16.45 -22.47 7.85
CA MET A 450 17.48 -22.37 8.90
C MET A 450 17.49 -20.99 9.57
N SER A 451 17.25 -19.89 8.81
CA SER A 451 17.12 -18.57 9.43
C SER A 451 15.98 -18.49 10.42
N VAL A 452 14.82 -19.05 10.09
CA VAL A 452 13.66 -19.09 10.99
C VAL A 452 13.97 -19.93 12.23
N ILE A 453 14.56 -21.13 12.06
CA ILE A 453 14.92 -22.01 13.17
C ILE A 453 15.94 -21.34 14.10
N VAL A 454 17.04 -20.81 13.54
CA VAL A 454 18.09 -20.14 14.31
C VAL A 454 17.54 -18.92 15.04
N TYR A 455 16.75 -18.08 14.35
CA TYR A 455 16.13 -16.91 14.96
C TYR A 455 15.26 -17.27 16.16
N ILE A 456 14.31 -18.18 15.98
CA ILE A 456 13.41 -18.63 17.06
C ILE A 456 14.20 -19.29 18.19
N SER A 457 15.23 -20.08 17.89
CA SER A 457 16.07 -20.75 18.89
C SER A 457 16.81 -19.75 19.77
N ILE A 458 17.41 -18.71 19.17
CA ILE A 458 18.10 -17.65 19.92
C ILE A 458 17.12 -16.89 20.81
N LEU A 459 15.94 -16.52 20.28
CA LEU A 459 14.92 -15.81 21.04
C LEU A 459 14.38 -16.68 22.20
N TYR A 460 14.22 -17.99 21.99
CA TYR A 460 13.81 -18.92 23.03
C TYR A 460 14.87 -19.04 24.13
N TRP A 461 16.12 -19.20 23.74
CA TRP A 461 17.24 -19.30 24.69
C TRP A 461 17.44 -18.01 25.51
N ARG A 462 17.25 -16.85 24.88
CA ARG A 462 17.32 -15.52 25.53
C ARG A 462 16.06 -15.15 26.30
N LYS A 463 15.07 -16.06 26.37
CA LYS A 463 13.78 -15.87 27.06
C LYS A 463 13.03 -14.63 26.59
N ASP A 464 12.97 -14.46 25.26
CA ASP A 464 12.27 -13.31 24.66
C ASP A 464 10.78 -13.28 25.07
N VAL A 465 10.28 -12.09 25.36
CA VAL A 465 8.93 -11.88 25.90
C VAL A 465 7.84 -12.36 24.93
N PHE A 466 8.04 -12.18 23.62
CA PHE A 466 7.04 -12.60 22.62
C PHE A 466 6.98 -14.11 22.46
N ILE A 467 8.14 -14.77 22.44
CA ILE A 467 8.19 -16.24 22.36
C ILE A 467 7.57 -16.89 23.60
N ILE A 468 7.84 -16.33 24.78
CA ILE A 468 7.21 -16.82 26.02
C ILE A 468 5.70 -16.63 25.98
N GLN A 469 5.22 -15.47 25.53
CA GLN A 469 3.78 -15.20 25.43
C GLN A 469 3.10 -16.12 24.39
N MET A 470 3.71 -16.33 23.22
CA MET A 470 3.19 -17.27 22.22
C MET A 470 3.10 -18.70 22.78
N LYS A 471 4.13 -19.16 23.49
CA LYS A 471 4.12 -20.47 24.16
C LYS A 471 2.96 -20.59 25.14
N THR A 472 2.75 -19.58 25.98
CA THR A 472 1.66 -19.56 26.96
C THR A 472 0.28 -19.60 26.29
N LEU A 473 0.10 -18.84 25.20
CA LEU A 473 -1.15 -18.82 24.42
C LEU A 473 -1.42 -20.14 23.72
N LEU A 474 -0.40 -20.80 23.16
CA LEU A 474 -0.51 -22.10 22.50
C LEU A 474 -0.85 -23.20 23.51
N ILE A 475 -0.17 -23.22 24.66
CA ILE A 475 -0.45 -24.20 25.73
C ILE A 475 -1.88 -24.04 26.24
N ASN A 476 -2.31 -22.81 26.55
CA ASN A 476 -3.68 -22.54 27.03
C ASN A 476 -4.77 -22.84 25.99
N LYS A 477 -4.45 -22.94 24.71
CA LYS A 477 -5.40 -23.27 23.62
C LYS A 477 -5.45 -24.77 23.32
N ILE A 478 -4.41 -25.50 23.63
CA ILE A 478 -4.33 -26.96 23.46
C ILE A 478 -4.99 -27.68 24.66
N TRP A 479 -5.05 -27.05 25.84
CA TRP A 479 -5.62 -27.61 27.06
C TRP A 479 -7.04 -27.07 27.37
N LYS A 480 -7.67 -26.37 26.46
CA LYS A 480 -9.12 -26.05 26.43
C LYS A 480 -9.77 -26.72 25.21
#